data_fa2d40fbdeb6a95a8f39c6e5181c241c
#
_entry.id   fa2d40fbdeb6a95a8f39c6e5181c241c
#
_cell.length_a   1.000
_cell.length_b   1.000
_cell.length_c   1.000
_cell.angle_alpha   90.00
_cell.angle_beta   90.00
_cell.angle_gamma   90.00
#
_symmetry.space_group_name_H-M   'P 1'
#
loop_
_entity.id
_entity.type
_entity.pdbx_description
1 polymer ?
#
loop_
_entity_poly.entity_id
_entity_poly.type
_entity_poly.pdbx_seq_one_letter_code
_entity_poly.pdbx_strand_id
1 'polypeptide(L)'
;MKCLLFCLCQAELKKEAVPPQDDSDLEKKRREADALLQSMGITPDAPVGPTPVSPTAKSAGTPSEAGSQDSGEGATGPRRGPLKLAMVKVTHVDFPPKEVVSYTKETQTPTVTEQKEEEDEEETPPPQPEVEAEKEKPEEKQDEEAPPHELTEEEKLQILHSEEFMEFFDHSTRIMERALSEHVDVFFDYSGRDMEEKEGEMQAGTKLSLNRKFVDDHWSRQRVVTCLDWSPQYPELLVATYNNNEEAPHEPDGVALVWNMKYKKTTPEYVFHCQSAVMSAVFAKFHPNLVVGGTYSGQIVLWDNRSNRRTPVQRTPLSAAAHTHPVYCVNVVGTQNAHNLISISTDGKMCSWSLDMLSQPQDSMELVFKQSKSVAVTSMSFPLGDVNNFVVGSEDGSVYTACRHGSRAGISEMFEGHHGPITGIHCHTAAGPVDFSHLFLTASFDWTVKLWSTKSNKPLYSFEDNSDYVYDVMWSPVHPALFACVDGLGRVDLWNLNNDTEVPTASMSVEGSPALNRLRWSQSGREIAVGDSEGQIHIYDVGEQIAVPRNDEWTRFVRTLAEINENHDDAEELAAQRLAA
;
A
#
# COMPACT_ATOMS: atom_id res chain seq x y z
N MET A 1 -6.50 13.34 -1.96
CA MET A 1 -7.29 14.31 -2.70
C MET A 1 -6.74 15.72 -2.60
N LYS A 2 -6.68 16.34 -1.42
CA LYS A 2 -5.93 17.59 -1.27
C LYS A 2 -4.56 17.51 -1.95
N CYS A 3 -3.89 16.35 -1.99
CA CYS A 3 -2.62 16.15 -2.69
C CYS A 3 -2.73 16.12 -4.21
N LEU A 4 -3.70 15.41 -4.79
CA LEU A 4 -3.89 15.46 -6.25
C LEU A 4 -4.36 16.85 -6.67
N LEU A 5 -5.32 17.43 -5.95
CA LEU A 5 -5.73 18.82 -6.15
C LEU A 5 -4.60 19.81 -5.83
N PHE A 6 -3.83 19.61 -4.77
CA PHE A 6 -2.71 20.47 -4.41
C PHE A 6 -1.56 20.36 -5.42
N CYS A 7 -1.27 19.16 -5.93
CA CYS A 7 -0.30 18.98 -7.00
C CYS A 7 -0.79 19.56 -8.34
N LEU A 8 -2.07 19.38 -8.67
CA LEU A 8 -2.68 19.95 -9.87
C LEU A 8 -2.83 21.47 -9.75
N CYS A 9 -3.28 21.99 -8.59
CA CYS A 9 -3.33 23.43 -8.33
C CYS A 9 -1.96 24.09 -8.26
N GLN A 10 -0.90 23.42 -7.76
CA GLN A 10 0.47 23.98 -7.83
C GLN A 10 0.99 24.00 -9.27
N ALA A 11 0.59 23.04 -10.11
CA ALA A 11 0.91 23.07 -11.53
C ALA A 11 0.15 24.19 -12.27
N GLU A 12 -1.09 24.46 -11.91
CA GLU A 12 -1.87 25.58 -12.46
C GLU A 12 -1.41 26.94 -11.92
N LEU A 13 -1.09 27.06 -10.63
CA LEU A 13 -0.51 28.29 -10.06
C LEU A 13 0.86 28.65 -10.64
N LYS A 14 1.58 27.67 -11.21
CA LYS A 14 2.80 27.95 -11.99
C LYS A 14 2.50 28.33 -13.45
N LYS A 15 1.26 28.15 -13.92
CA LYS A 15 0.83 28.56 -15.28
C LYS A 15 0.13 29.92 -15.31
N GLU A 16 -0.36 30.41 -14.18
CA GLU A 16 -0.81 31.82 -14.11
C GLU A 16 0.40 32.71 -14.18
N ALA A 17 0.54 33.35 -15.35
CA ALA A 17 1.57 34.33 -15.64
C ALA A 17 1.57 35.41 -14.55
N VAL A 18 2.67 35.51 -13.86
CA VAL A 18 2.98 36.66 -13.00
C VAL A 18 2.80 37.91 -13.87
N PRO A 19 1.92 38.86 -13.49
CA PRO A 19 1.87 40.12 -14.20
C PRO A 19 3.23 40.79 -14.08
N PRO A 20 3.69 41.54 -15.09
CA PRO A 20 5.01 42.18 -15.07
C PRO A 20 5.09 43.08 -13.83
N GLN A 21 5.83 42.67 -12.83
CA GLN A 21 6.21 43.52 -11.72
C GLN A 21 7.18 44.58 -12.23
N ASP A 22 6.87 45.82 -11.95
CA ASP A 22 7.71 46.96 -12.26
C ASP A 22 9.16 46.71 -11.77
N ASP A 23 10.12 46.82 -12.68
CA ASP A 23 11.54 46.64 -12.38
C ASP A 23 12.08 47.55 -11.25
N SER A 24 11.33 48.61 -10.91
CA SER A 24 11.63 49.54 -9.82
C SER A 24 11.56 48.91 -8.41
N ASP A 25 10.67 47.98 -8.19
CA ASP A 25 10.47 47.33 -6.88
C ASP A 25 11.50 46.22 -6.61
N LEU A 26 12.00 45.57 -7.67
CA LEU A 26 13.07 44.59 -7.58
C LEU A 26 14.43 45.26 -7.30
N GLU A 27 14.70 46.40 -7.90
CA GLU A 27 15.89 47.19 -7.59
C GLU A 27 15.90 47.75 -6.18
N LYS A 28 14.72 48.15 -5.67
CA LYS A 28 14.58 48.65 -4.29
C LYS A 28 14.85 47.56 -3.26
N LYS A 29 14.30 46.36 -3.45
CA LYS A 29 14.59 45.20 -2.61
C LYS A 29 16.02 44.73 -2.66
N ARG A 30 16.68 44.85 -3.82
CA ARG A 30 18.10 44.52 -3.99
C ARG A 30 18.98 45.51 -3.23
N ARG A 31 18.70 46.82 -3.29
CA ARG A 31 19.41 47.84 -2.51
C ARG A 31 19.23 47.69 -1.01
N GLU A 32 18.04 47.30 -0.54
CA GLU A 32 17.78 47.01 0.88
C GLU A 32 18.53 45.74 1.34
N ALA A 33 18.65 44.71 0.51
CA ALA A 33 19.42 43.49 0.80
C ALA A 33 20.93 43.79 0.84
N ASP A 34 21.45 44.58 -0.11
CA ASP A 34 22.86 44.98 -0.16
C ASP A 34 23.25 45.90 1.03
N ALA A 35 22.32 46.76 1.49
CA ALA A 35 22.51 47.58 2.67
C ALA A 35 22.52 46.74 3.97
N LEU A 36 21.74 45.68 4.02
CA LEU A 36 21.73 44.71 5.12
C LEU A 36 23.01 43.89 5.18
N LEU A 37 23.53 43.45 4.03
CA LEU A 37 24.80 42.74 3.91
C LEU A 37 26.00 43.62 4.30
N GLN A 38 25.99 44.89 3.92
CA GLN A 38 27.01 45.85 4.37
C GLN A 38 26.95 46.13 5.88
N SER A 39 25.77 46.16 6.46
CA SER A 39 25.60 46.32 7.93
C SER A 39 26.09 45.11 8.73
N MET A 40 26.19 43.94 8.09
CA MET A 40 26.70 42.70 8.66
C MET A 40 28.19 42.46 8.40
N GLY A 41 28.89 43.40 7.72
CA GLY A 41 30.34 43.36 7.55
C GLY A 41 30.86 42.35 6.50
N ILE A 42 30.03 41.93 5.55
CA ILE A 42 30.37 41.00 4.49
C ILE A 42 30.52 41.79 3.19
N THR A 43 31.75 41.96 2.71
CA THR A 43 32.04 42.55 1.39
C THR A 43 32.10 41.44 0.33
N PRO A 44 31.41 41.59 -0.80
CA PRO A 44 31.54 40.63 -1.90
C PRO A 44 32.85 40.84 -2.66
N ASP A 45 33.67 39.81 -2.71
CA ASP A 45 34.90 39.78 -3.48
C ASP A 45 34.66 39.58 -4.99
N ALA A 46 35.44 40.22 -5.81
CA ALA A 46 35.38 40.31 -7.26
C ALA A 46 35.81 39.01 -7.98
N PRO A 47 35.45 38.82 -9.25
CA PRO A 47 35.58 37.53 -9.95
C PRO A 47 37.01 37.25 -10.45
N VAL A 48 37.50 36.05 -10.19
CA VAL A 48 38.70 35.49 -10.81
C VAL A 48 38.31 34.40 -11.81
N GLY A 49 38.71 34.58 -13.05
CA GLY A 49 38.57 33.64 -14.16
C GLY A 49 39.56 32.47 -14.12
N PRO A 50 39.50 31.56 -15.09
CA PRO A 50 39.82 30.15 -14.86
C PRO A 50 41.24 29.71 -15.32
N THR A 51 41.59 28.51 -14.86
CA THR A 51 42.53 27.48 -15.39
C THR A 51 43.96 27.43 -14.84
N PRO A 52 44.73 26.31 -15.02
CA PRO A 52 44.37 24.89 -15.15
C PRO A 52 45.24 23.86 -14.37
N VAL A 53 44.75 22.65 -14.28
CA VAL A 53 45.42 21.31 -14.36
C VAL A 53 46.63 20.93 -13.49
N SER A 54 46.36 19.94 -12.62
CA SER A 54 47.12 18.72 -12.23
C SER A 54 48.64 18.60 -12.45
N PRO A 55 49.39 17.62 -11.87
CA PRO A 55 49.06 16.49 -11.00
C PRO A 55 50.12 16.11 -9.94
N THR A 56 49.79 15.07 -9.19
CA THR A 56 50.67 14.00 -8.61
C THR A 56 51.36 14.17 -7.28
N ALA A 57 50.94 13.25 -6.42
CA ALA A 57 51.71 12.21 -5.71
C ALA A 57 52.42 12.49 -4.38
N LYS A 58 52.04 11.63 -3.46
CA LYS A 58 52.80 10.86 -2.47
C LYS A 58 53.19 11.45 -1.11
N SER A 59 52.62 10.78 -0.13
CA SER A 59 53.25 10.01 0.96
C SER A 59 53.62 10.71 2.27
N ALA A 60 53.05 10.14 3.32
CA ALA A 60 53.66 9.69 4.55
C ALA A 60 54.17 10.68 5.60
N GLY A 61 53.76 10.45 6.84
CA GLY A 61 54.56 10.74 8.00
C GLY A 61 53.86 11.38 9.18
N THR A 62 53.43 10.61 10.11
CA THR A 62 53.35 10.92 11.55
C THR A 62 54.77 11.07 12.13
N PRO A 63 55.04 11.50 13.39
CA PRO A 63 54.19 11.93 14.52
C PRO A 63 54.79 13.07 15.41
N SER A 64 54.12 13.31 16.53
CA SER A 64 54.60 13.66 17.89
C SER A 64 54.79 15.11 18.31
N GLU A 65 54.12 15.38 19.36
CA GLU A 65 54.51 15.87 20.70
C GLU A 65 54.78 17.35 20.95
N ALA A 66 54.09 17.78 21.99
CA ALA A 66 54.52 18.49 23.20
C ALA A 66 54.61 20.02 23.20
N GLY A 67 54.00 20.58 24.22
CA GLY A 67 54.61 21.63 24.99
C GLY A 67 53.83 22.91 25.24
N SER A 68 53.12 22.96 26.31
CA SER A 68 53.11 23.83 27.51
C SER A 68 53.09 25.37 27.38
N GLN A 69 52.19 25.96 28.19
CA GLN A 69 52.32 27.15 29.07
C GLN A 69 52.33 28.53 28.36
N ASP A 70 51.71 29.59 28.77
CA ASP A 70 51.23 30.08 30.08
C ASP A 70 50.56 31.45 29.86
N SER A 71 49.66 31.80 30.80
CA SER A 71 49.30 33.07 31.36
C SER A 71 48.92 34.32 30.49
N GLY A 72 47.78 34.91 30.90
CA GLY A 72 47.49 36.35 30.67
C GLY A 72 46.04 36.77 30.82
N GLU A 73 45.74 37.35 31.95
CA GLU A 73 44.45 37.93 32.38
C GLU A 73 43.92 39.04 31.46
N GLY A 74 42.56 39.21 31.44
CA GLY A 74 41.95 40.43 30.96
C GLY A 74 40.46 40.35 30.62
N ALA A 75 39.66 40.51 31.63
CA ALA A 75 38.34 41.15 31.80
C ALA A 75 37.30 41.29 30.67
N THR A 76 36.09 40.83 31.00
CA THR A 76 34.72 41.39 30.84
C THR A 76 33.99 41.20 29.49
N GLY A 77 32.87 40.44 29.61
CA GLY A 77 31.69 40.48 28.74
C GLY A 77 31.08 39.09 28.43
N PRO A 78 29.78 38.86 28.62
CA PRO A 78 29.23 37.50 28.55
C PRO A 78 29.00 37.10 27.10
N ARG A 79 29.89 36.31 26.54
CA ARG A 79 29.65 35.55 25.33
C ARG A 79 29.17 34.16 25.71
N ARG A 80 27.95 33.81 25.26
CA ARG A 80 27.44 32.45 25.30
C ARG A 80 28.39 31.55 24.49
N GLY A 81 29.17 30.74 25.20
CA GLY A 81 30.02 29.72 24.60
C GLY A 81 29.22 28.48 24.18
N PRO A 82 29.75 27.65 23.28
CA PRO A 82 29.08 26.44 22.86
C PRO A 82 28.89 25.46 24.01
N LEU A 83 27.73 24.81 24.04
CA LEU A 83 27.38 23.78 25.00
C LEU A 83 28.45 22.68 25.01
N LYS A 84 29.23 22.60 26.09
CA LYS A 84 30.10 21.47 26.36
C LYS A 84 29.21 20.30 26.81
N LEU A 85 29.08 19.29 25.98
CA LEU A 85 28.58 17.99 26.38
C LEU A 85 29.52 17.44 27.46
N ALA A 86 29.02 17.35 28.68
CA ALA A 86 29.72 16.66 29.75
C ALA A 86 29.75 15.16 29.39
N MET A 87 30.94 14.60 29.27
CA MET A 87 31.09 13.16 29.14
C MET A 87 30.54 12.50 30.40
N VAL A 88 29.43 11.78 30.23
CA VAL A 88 28.93 10.88 31.27
C VAL A 88 29.94 9.76 31.41
N LYS A 89 30.54 9.61 32.60
CA LYS A 89 31.35 8.44 32.93
C LYS A 89 30.43 7.22 32.91
N VAL A 90 30.55 6.43 31.86
CA VAL A 90 29.93 5.11 31.83
C VAL A 90 30.71 4.24 32.80
N THR A 91 30.13 3.93 33.95
CA THR A 91 30.65 2.91 34.85
C THR A 91 30.37 1.56 34.19
N HIS A 92 31.42 0.88 33.75
CA HIS A 92 31.32 -0.54 33.39
C HIS A 92 30.93 -1.33 34.65
N VAL A 93 29.73 -1.87 34.63
CA VAL A 93 29.29 -2.86 35.60
C VAL A 93 29.55 -4.22 34.94
N ASP A 94 30.58 -4.90 35.34
CA ASP A 94 30.82 -6.28 34.95
C ASP A 94 29.79 -7.16 35.68
N PHE A 95 28.82 -7.65 34.94
CA PHE A 95 27.94 -8.70 35.43
C PHE A 95 28.69 -10.03 35.33
N PRO A 96 28.70 -10.84 36.40
CA PRO A 96 29.25 -12.19 36.32
C PRO A 96 28.50 -12.96 35.21
N PRO A 97 29.19 -13.81 34.45
CA PRO A 97 28.58 -14.58 33.39
C PRO A 97 27.43 -15.41 33.97
N LYS A 98 26.24 -15.22 33.44
CA LYS A 98 25.07 -15.99 33.79
C LYS A 98 25.33 -17.44 33.38
N GLU A 99 25.30 -18.37 34.32
CA GLU A 99 25.37 -19.79 34.00
C GLU A 99 24.21 -20.13 33.08
N VAL A 100 24.53 -20.55 31.86
CA VAL A 100 23.55 -20.99 30.89
C VAL A 100 23.08 -22.38 31.30
N VAL A 101 21.97 -22.45 32.00
CA VAL A 101 21.31 -23.73 32.27
C VAL A 101 20.69 -24.19 30.97
N SER A 102 21.31 -25.11 30.26
CA SER A 102 20.76 -25.74 29.08
C SER A 102 19.76 -26.82 29.51
N TYR A 103 18.48 -26.56 29.22
CA TYR A 103 17.44 -27.59 29.35
C TYR A 103 17.38 -28.37 28.03
N THR A 104 17.72 -29.65 28.08
CA THR A 104 17.41 -30.60 27.03
C THR A 104 15.91 -30.90 27.12
N LYS A 105 15.13 -30.28 26.26
CA LYS A 105 13.72 -30.63 26.05
C LYS A 105 13.69 -31.84 25.13
N GLU A 106 13.53 -33.03 25.67
CA GLU A 106 13.24 -34.22 24.90
C GLU A 106 11.81 -34.06 24.31
N THR A 107 11.76 -33.69 23.06
CA THR A 107 10.50 -33.76 22.30
C THR A 107 10.34 -35.21 21.83
N GLN A 108 9.38 -35.93 22.38
CA GLN A 108 8.92 -37.20 21.84
C GLN A 108 8.21 -36.98 20.52
N THR A 109 8.97 -36.89 19.46
CA THR A 109 8.44 -37.09 18.10
C THR A 109 8.64 -38.58 17.81
N PRO A 110 7.57 -39.34 17.44
CA PRO A 110 7.79 -40.71 16.99
C PRO A 110 8.57 -40.68 15.67
N THR A 111 9.75 -41.27 15.69
CA THR A 111 10.53 -41.50 14.48
C THR A 111 9.81 -42.53 13.62
N VAL A 112 9.36 -42.13 12.47
CA VAL A 112 8.93 -43.04 11.41
C VAL A 112 10.19 -43.71 10.88
N THR A 113 10.42 -44.97 11.27
CA THR A 113 11.41 -45.82 10.67
C THR A 113 10.86 -46.38 9.38
N GLU A 114 11.41 -45.96 8.26
CA GLU A 114 11.25 -46.66 6.99
C GLU A 114 11.85 -48.04 7.11
N GLN A 115 11.02 -49.08 7.14
CA GLN A 115 11.47 -50.47 6.94
C GLN A 115 11.49 -50.75 5.44
N LYS A 116 12.67 -51.08 4.97
CA LYS A 116 12.91 -51.75 3.70
C LYS A 116 12.24 -53.11 3.70
N GLU A 117 11.49 -53.33 2.63
CA GLU A 117 10.97 -54.65 2.25
C GLU A 117 12.14 -55.57 1.92
N GLU A 118 12.21 -56.73 2.56
CA GLU A 118 12.79 -57.97 2.01
C GLU A 118 11.71 -59.05 2.14
N GLU A 119 11.39 -59.59 0.98
CA GLU A 119 10.52 -60.71 0.76
C GLU A 119 11.10 -61.99 1.40
N ASP A 120 10.24 -62.81 2.06
CA ASP A 120 10.27 -64.26 1.86
C ASP A 120 8.97 -64.94 2.34
N GLU A 121 8.59 -65.93 1.60
CA GLU A 121 7.35 -66.70 1.56
C GLU A 121 7.22 -67.65 2.77
N GLU A 122 6.01 -67.97 3.24
CA GLU A 122 5.35 -69.30 3.20
C GLU A 122 4.25 -69.48 4.27
N GLU A 123 3.13 -69.95 3.73
CA GLU A 123 2.12 -70.89 4.26
C GLU A 123 1.16 -70.54 5.39
N THR A 124 -0.09 -70.61 4.99
CA THR A 124 -1.36 -70.77 5.71
C THR A 124 -1.58 -72.25 6.13
N PRO A 125 -2.65 -72.74 6.79
CA PRO A 125 -3.91 -72.11 7.32
C PRO A 125 -4.47 -72.78 8.64
N PRO A 126 -5.81 -72.69 8.88
CA PRO A 126 -6.48 -72.39 10.13
C PRO A 126 -7.02 -73.64 10.88
N PRO A 127 -7.85 -73.67 11.91
CA PRO A 127 -9.20 -73.17 12.04
C PRO A 127 -9.71 -72.67 13.43
N GLN A 128 -10.90 -72.11 13.40
CA GLN A 128 -11.84 -71.84 14.49
C GLN A 128 -12.26 -73.10 15.28
N PRO A 129 -13.11 -73.09 16.41
CA PRO A 129 -14.15 -72.09 16.77
C PRO A 129 -14.38 -71.85 18.29
N GLU A 130 -15.26 -70.87 18.55
CA GLU A 130 -16.24 -70.78 19.67
C GLU A 130 -15.80 -70.83 21.11
N VAL A 131 -16.22 -69.81 21.88
CA VAL A 131 -17.30 -69.88 22.91
C VAL A 131 -17.54 -68.51 23.57
N GLU A 132 -18.79 -68.14 23.67
CA GLU A 132 -19.39 -67.05 24.40
C GLU A 132 -18.97 -66.98 25.86
N ALA A 133 -18.73 -65.77 26.37
CA ALA A 133 -19.04 -65.43 27.74
C ALA A 133 -19.27 -63.93 27.89
N GLU A 134 -20.51 -63.62 28.16
CA GLU A 134 -20.96 -62.36 28.75
C GLU A 134 -20.09 -62.00 29.95
N LYS A 135 -19.59 -60.74 29.99
CA LYS A 135 -19.25 -60.09 31.25
C LYS A 135 -19.67 -58.62 31.20
N GLU A 136 -20.54 -58.37 32.09
CA GLU A 136 -21.08 -57.16 32.67
C GLU A 136 -20.16 -55.95 32.59
N LYS A 137 -20.77 -54.83 32.14
CA LYS A 137 -20.28 -53.46 32.30
C LYS A 137 -20.18 -53.15 33.79
N PRO A 138 -19.09 -52.61 34.30
CA PRO A 138 -19.13 -51.90 35.56
C PRO A 138 -19.78 -50.55 35.36
N GLU A 139 -20.81 -50.27 36.12
CA GLU A 139 -21.39 -48.95 36.35
C GLU A 139 -20.27 -48.01 36.84
N GLU A 140 -20.01 -46.96 36.11
CA GLU A 140 -19.32 -45.77 36.62
C GLU A 140 -20.16 -45.17 37.73
N LYS A 141 -19.75 -45.36 38.96
CA LYS A 141 -20.24 -44.55 40.06
C LYS A 141 -19.81 -43.11 39.77
N GLN A 142 -20.79 -42.27 39.56
CA GLN A 142 -20.63 -40.81 39.71
C GLN A 142 -20.21 -40.59 41.17
N ASP A 143 -18.97 -40.24 41.39
CA ASP A 143 -18.55 -39.60 42.61
C ASP A 143 -19.29 -38.27 42.71
N GLU A 144 -20.29 -38.17 43.55
CA GLU A 144 -20.82 -36.92 44.03
C GLU A 144 -19.67 -36.17 44.68
N GLU A 145 -19.15 -35.12 44.00
CA GLU A 145 -18.23 -34.15 44.59
C GLU A 145 -18.91 -33.56 45.82
N ALA A 146 -18.40 -33.93 46.98
CA ALA A 146 -18.78 -33.31 48.24
C ALA A 146 -18.57 -31.78 48.09
N PRO A 147 -19.48 -30.94 48.62
CA PRO A 147 -19.32 -29.51 48.57
C PRO A 147 -17.95 -29.13 49.15
N PRO A 148 -17.20 -28.20 48.51
CA PRO A 148 -15.86 -27.83 48.94
C PRO A 148 -15.90 -27.42 50.41
N HIS A 149 -15.04 -28.04 51.19
CA HIS A 149 -14.89 -27.74 52.62
C HIS A 149 -14.51 -26.27 52.76
N GLU A 150 -15.30 -25.47 53.47
CA GLU A 150 -14.99 -24.07 53.77
C GLU A 150 -13.74 -24.00 54.62
N LEU A 151 -12.69 -23.46 54.07
CA LEU A 151 -11.40 -23.27 54.74
C LEU A 151 -11.55 -22.40 55.97
N THR A 152 -10.99 -22.81 57.11
CA THR A 152 -10.92 -21.99 58.30
C THR A 152 -9.99 -20.77 58.08
N GLU A 153 -10.16 -19.70 58.85
CA GLU A 153 -9.34 -18.49 58.72
C GLU A 153 -7.86 -18.75 58.96
N GLU A 154 -7.54 -19.75 59.81
CA GLU A 154 -6.14 -20.15 60.06
C GLU A 154 -5.54 -20.90 58.88
N GLU A 155 -6.28 -21.72 58.18
CA GLU A 155 -5.84 -22.41 56.97
C GLU A 155 -5.68 -21.44 55.80
N LYS A 156 -6.57 -20.46 55.66
CA LYS A 156 -6.42 -19.39 54.66
C LYS A 156 -5.16 -18.59 54.88
N LEU A 157 -4.83 -18.25 56.13
CA LEU A 157 -3.62 -17.55 56.47
C LEU A 157 -2.34 -18.39 56.18
N GLN A 158 -2.39 -19.69 56.42
CA GLN A 158 -1.28 -20.59 56.10
C GLN A 158 -1.06 -20.69 54.59
N ILE A 159 -2.13 -20.77 53.80
CA ILE A 159 -2.05 -20.77 52.34
C ILE A 159 -1.48 -19.43 51.84
N LEU A 160 -1.94 -18.30 52.36
CA LEU A 160 -1.49 -16.97 51.97
C LEU A 160 0.00 -16.72 52.28
N HIS A 161 0.54 -17.42 53.30
CA HIS A 161 1.97 -17.33 53.69
C HIS A 161 2.80 -18.47 53.11
N SER A 162 2.20 -19.39 52.32
CA SER A 162 2.94 -20.45 51.66
C SER A 162 3.85 -19.88 50.55
N GLU A 163 5.02 -20.47 50.40
CA GLU A 163 6.00 -20.07 49.39
C GLU A 163 5.42 -20.25 47.96
N GLU A 164 4.65 -21.31 47.73
CA GLU A 164 3.96 -21.60 46.47
C GLU A 164 2.93 -20.55 46.13
N PHE A 165 2.12 -20.07 47.10
CA PHE A 165 1.15 -19.00 46.85
C PHE A 165 1.84 -17.66 46.55
N MET A 166 2.93 -17.34 47.26
CA MET A 166 3.68 -16.11 47.01
C MET A 166 4.29 -16.09 45.60
N GLU A 167 4.83 -17.22 45.15
CA GLU A 167 5.37 -17.36 43.80
C GLU A 167 4.25 -17.23 42.73
N PHE A 168 3.15 -17.93 42.94
CA PHE A 168 1.95 -17.80 42.07
C PHE A 168 1.43 -16.36 42.01
N PHE A 169 1.35 -15.71 43.16
CA PHE A 169 0.87 -14.33 43.26
C PHE A 169 1.78 -13.34 42.52
N ASP A 170 3.10 -13.43 42.75
CA ASP A 170 4.07 -12.57 42.05
C ASP A 170 4.03 -12.78 40.55
N HIS A 171 3.98 -14.04 40.08
CA HIS A 171 3.88 -14.34 38.66
C HIS A 171 2.56 -13.82 38.02
N SER A 172 1.44 -14.06 38.71
CA SER A 172 0.12 -13.59 38.22
C SER A 172 0.03 -12.06 38.21
N THR A 173 0.56 -11.39 39.23
CA THR A 173 0.58 -9.92 39.30
C THR A 173 1.38 -9.35 38.15
N ARG A 174 2.53 -9.89 37.80
CA ARG A 174 3.36 -9.42 36.65
C ARG A 174 2.62 -9.58 35.33
N ILE A 175 1.86 -10.68 35.16
CA ILE A 175 1.05 -10.87 33.94
C ILE A 175 -0.07 -9.84 33.88
N MET A 176 -0.78 -9.59 34.99
CA MET A 176 -1.86 -8.62 35.06
C MET A 176 -1.35 -7.18 34.87
N GLU A 177 -0.23 -6.81 35.50
CA GLU A 177 0.39 -5.49 35.31
C GLU A 177 0.79 -5.26 33.85
N ARG A 178 1.35 -6.28 33.19
CA ARG A 178 1.67 -6.21 31.77
C ARG A 178 0.41 -6.04 30.92
N ALA A 179 -0.64 -6.83 31.19
CA ALA A 179 -1.91 -6.74 30.48
C ALA A 179 -2.57 -5.36 30.63
N LEU A 180 -2.51 -4.78 31.83
CA LEU A 180 -3.07 -3.45 32.11
C LEU A 180 -2.22 -2.30 31.56
N SER A 181 -0.91 -2.50 31.40
CA SER A 181 0.01 -1.50 30.83
C SER A 181 0.05 -1.51 29.29
N GLU A 182 -0.41 -2.57 28.66
CA GLU A 182 -0.51 -2.63 27.21
C GLU A 182 -1.76 -1.90 26.70
N HIS A 183 -1.59 -1.10 25.65
CA HIS A 183 -2.71 -0.42 24.96
C HIS A 183 -3.55 -1.39 24.10
N VAL A 184 -3.12 -2.63 23.96
CA VAL A 184 -3.82 -3.68 23.22
C VAL A 184 -4.70 -4.46 24.20
N ASP A 185 -5.97 -4.61 23.87
CA ASP A 185 -6.91 -5.40 24.66
C ASP A 185 -6.50 -6.89 24.62
N VAL A 186 -5.99 -7.40 25.76
CA VAL A 186 -5.51 -8.77 25.91
C VAL A 186 -6.66 -9.78 25.90
N PHE A 187 -7.87 -9.34 26.23
CA PHE A 187 -9.09 -10.16 26.23
C PHE A 187 -9.80 -10.18 24.88
N PHE A 188 -9.30 -9.44 23.93
CA PHE A 188 -9.90 -9.40 22.60
C PHE A 188 -9.68 -10.72 21.86
N ASP A 189 -10.76 -11.34 21.40
CA ASP A 189 -10.67 -12.59 20.62
C ASP A 189 -10.18 -12.33 19.19
N TYR A 190 -8.91 -12.62 18.95
CA TYR A 190 -8.29 -12.51 17.64
C TYR A 190 -8.66 -13.65 16.67
N SER A 191 -9.34 -14.70 17.17
CA SER A 191 -9.70 -15.87 16.35
C SER A 191 -10.89 -15.62 15.43
N GLY A 192 -11.69 -14.60 15.72
CA GLY A 192 -12.82 -14.22 14.87
C GLY A 192 -14.10 -15.04 15.06
N ARG A 193 -14.18 -15.91 16.09
CA ARG A 193 -15.34 -16.82 16.29
C ARG A 193 -16.68 -16.13 16.53
N ASP A 194 -16.66 -14.89 17.04
CA ASP A 194 -17.91 -14.13 17.29
C ASP A 194 -18.59 -13.59 16.01
N MET A 195 -18.02 -13.84 14.83
CA MET A 195 -18.66 -13.45 13.57
C MET A 195 -19.79 -14.40 13.17
N GLU A 196 -19.83 -15.63 13.70
CA GLU A 196 -20.89 -16.59 13.37
C GLU A 196 -22.24 -16.26 14.02
N GLU A 197 -22.26 -15.49 15.12
CA GLU A 197 -23.54 -15.15 15.81
C GLU A 197 -24.26 -13.93 15.22
N LYS A 198 -23.57 -13.04 14.48
CA LYS A 198 -24.19 -11.90 13.80
C LYS A 198 -24.74 -12.20 12.41
N GLU A 199 -24.45 -13.36 11.86
CA GLU A 199 -24.97 -13.79 10.55
C GLU A 199 -26.46 -14.10 10.53
N GLY A 200 -27.11 -14.23 11.69
CA GLY A 200 -28.54 -14.51 11.79
C GLY A 200 -29.46 -13.31 11.54
N GLU A 201 -29.00 -12.07 11.58
CA GLU A 201 -29.87 -10.89 11.48
C GLU A 201 -29.65 -10.06 10.17
N MET A 202 -28.61 -10.28 9.41
CA MET A 202 -28.47 -9.68 8.09
C MET A 202 -28.94 -10.69 7.05
N GLN A 203 -29.88 -10.28 6.20
CA GLN A 203 -30.15 -10.97 4.95
C GLN A 203 -28.84 -11.04 4.16
N ALA A 204 -28.02 -12.02 4.52
CA ALA A 204 -26.72 -12.28 3.97
C ALA A 204 -26.86 -12.50 2.47
N GLY A 205 -26.15 -11.70 1.68
CA GLY A 205 -25.89 -12.02 0.29
C GLY A 205 -26.48 -11.10 -0.77
N THR A 206 -27.17 -10.01 -0.42
CA THR A 206 -27.81 -9.16 -1.44
C THR A 206 -27.26 -7.73 -1.55
N LYS A 207 -26.37 -7.30 -0.66
CA LYS A 207 -25.87 -5.91 -0.68
C LYS A 207 -24.41 -5.84 -0.23
N LEU A 208 -23.76 -4.77 -0.66
CA LEU A 208 -22.46 -4.33 -0.15
C LEU A 208 -22.56 -4.04 1.36
N SER A 209 -21.72 -4.64 2.18
CA SER A 209 -21.73 -4.47 3.63
C SER A 209 -20.35 -4.12 4.17
N LEU A 210 -20.28 -3.23 5.16
CA LEU A 210 -19.01 -2.89 5.80
C LEU A 210 -18.59 -4.05 6.72
N ASN A 211 -17.48 -4.70 6.37
CA ASN A 211 -16.89 -5.79 7.14
C ASN A 211 -15.98 -5.23 8.24
N ARG A 212 -15.05 -4.35 7.89
CA ARG A 212 -14.00 -3.88 8.78
C ARG A 212 -13.52 -2.48 8.43
N LYS A 213 -12.98 -1.81 9.43
CA LYS A 213 -12.34 -0.50 9.30
C LYS A 213 -10.94 -0.57 9.89
N PHE A 214 -9.95 -0.09 9.16
CA PHE A 214 -8.58 0.04 9.64
C PHE A 214 -8.23 1.51 9.83
N VAL A 215 -7.73 1.83 11.00
CA VAL A 215 -7.20 3.15 11.34
C VAL A 215 -6.13 2.98 12.42
N ASP A 216 -5.09 3.77 12.36
CA ASP A 216 -4.07 3.89 13.38
C ASP A 216 -3.94 5.35 13.78
N ASP A 217 -4.14 5.66 15.06
CA ASP A 217 -4.18 7.03 15.55
C ASP A 217 -2.86 7.79 15.37
N HIS A 218 -1.73 7.06 15.33
CA HIS A 218 -0.42 7.68 15.20
C HIS A 218 0.03 7.77 13.73
N TRP A 219 -0.17 6.70 12.94
CA TRP A 219 0.44 6.60 11.62
C TRP A 219 -0.50 6.90 10.46
N SER A 220 -1.80 6.67 10.59
CA SER A 220 -2.74 6.85 9.47
C SER A 220 -3.65 8.06 9.60
N ARG A 221 -4.01 8.43 10.83
CA ARG A 221 -4.93 9.53 11.08
C ARG A 221 -4.41 10.85 10.52
N GLN A 222 -5.31 11.65 9.91
CA GLN A 222 -4.99 12.94 9.27
C GLN A 222 -4.01 12.83 8.08
N ARG A 223 -3.88 11.63 7.51
CA ARG A 223 -3.11 11.39 6.29
C ARG A 223 -4.02 10.82 5.22
N VAL A 224 -4.00 11.40 4.04
CA VAL A 224 -4.78 10.89 2.91
C VAL A 224 -4.22 9.53 2.47
N VAL A 225 -5.08 8.54 2.27
CA VAL A 225 -4.70 7.27 1.64
C VAL A 225 -4.39 7.52 0.17
N THR A 226 -3.14 7.27 -0.25
CA THR A 226 -2.67 7.53 -1.62
C THR A 226 -2.73 6.31 -2.52
N CYS A 227 -2.49 5.11 -1.97
CA CYS A 227 -2.55 3.86 -2.72
C CYS A 227 -2.90 2.69 -1.81
N LEU A 228 -3.52 1.68 -2.39
CA LEU A 228 -3.84 0.39 -1.77
C LEU A 228 -3.37 -0.73 -2.69
N ASP A 229 -2.88 -1.82 -2.14
CA ASP A 229 -2.58 -3.04 -2.91
C ASP A 229 -2.68 -4.29 -2.03
N TRP A 230 -3.29 -5.36 -2.55
CA TRP A 230 -3.37 -6.65 -1.88
C TRP A 230 -2.15 -7.50 -2.22
N SER A 231 -1.65 -8.23 -1.22
CA SER A 231 -0.56 -9.15 -1.46
C SER A 231 -1.01 -10.30 -2.35
N PRO A 232 -0.31 -10.58 -3.47
CA PRO A 232 -0.68 -11.68 -4.36
C PRO A 232 -0.42 -13.06 -3.76
N GLN A 233 0.42 -13.17 -2.75
CA GLN A 233 0.78 -14.45 -2.12
C GLN A 233 0.13 -14.65 -0.75
N TYR A 234 -0.15 -13.57 -0.05
CA TYR A 234 -0.84 -13.57 1.25
C TYR A 234 -2.11 -12.72 1.11
N PRO A 235 -3.23 -13.32 0.67
CA PRO A 235 -4.45 -12.57 0.37
C PRO A 235 -5.03 -11.80 1.56
N GLU A 236 -4.61 -12.14 2.77
CA GLU A 236 -4.95 -11.45 4.01
C GLU A 236 -4.19 -10.14 4.23
N LEU A 237 -3.11 -9.88 3.49
CA LEU A 237 -2.29 -8.68 3.67
C LEU A 237 -2.66 -7.58 2.67
N LEU A 238 -2.89 -6.39 3.20
CA LEU A 238 -3.17 -5.17 2.46
C LEU A 238 -2.11 -4.12 2.80
N VAL A 239 -1.40 -3.60 1.80
CA VAL A 239 -0.57 -2.41 1.99
C VAL A 239 -1.37 -1.15 1.67
N ALA A 240 -1.24 -0.16 2.51
CA ALA A 240 -1.77 1.18 2.31
C ALA A 240 -0.66 2.21 2.44
N THR A 241 -0.63 3.17 1.55
CA THR A 241 0.31 4.29 1.62
C THR A 241 -0.41 5.60 1.87
N TYR A 242 0.31 6.49 2.49
CA TYR A 242 -0.25 7.73 3.02
C TYR A 242 0.59 8.93 2.61
N ASN A 243 -0.08 10.05 2.52
CA ASN A 243 0.53 11.35 2.36
C ASN A 243 1.15 11.86 3.67
N ASN A 244 1.83 13.01 3.60
CA ASN A 244 2.32 13.72 4.77
C ASN A 244 1.16 14.18 5.68
N ASN A 245 1.45 14.28 6.97
CA ASN A 245 0.57 14.90 7.95
C ASN A 245 0.98 16.37 8.12
N GLU A 246 0.13 17.30 7.69
CA GLU A 246 0.40 18.74 7.78
C GLU A 246 0.38 19.25 9.23
N GLU A 247 -0.34 18.56 10.11
CA GLU A 247 -0.46 18.94 11.53
C GLU A 247 0.73 18.45 12.37
N ALA A 248 1.48 17.44 11.89
CA ALA A 248 2.61 16.86 12.60
C ALA A 248 3.90 16.89 11.75
N PRO A 249 4.53 18.06 11.56
CA PRO A 249 5.72 18.22 10.70
C PRO A 249 6.97 17.51 11.22
N HIS A 250 6.92 16.91 12.41
CA HIS A 250 8.02 16.14 13.00
C HIS A 250 7.98 14.66 12.61
N GLU A 251 6.85 14.20 12.12
CA GLU A 251 6.67 12.83 11.65
C GLU A 251 7.22 12.68 10.23
N PRO A 252 7.57 11.44 9.81
CA PRO A 252 8.02 11.21 8.44
C PRO A 252 6.91 11.53 7.45
N ASP A 253 7.26 12.20 6.35
CA ASP A 253 6.30 12.60 5.31
C ASP A 253 5.65 11.40 4.63
N GLY A 254 6.40 10.33 4.39
CA GLY A 254 5.91 9.12 3.75
C GLY A 254 5.71 7.99 4.73
N VAL A 255 4.52 7.41 4.73
CA VAL A 255 4.16 6.25 5.55
C VAL A 255 3.53 5.19 4.66
N ALA A 256 3.89 3.93 4.90
CA ALA A 256 3.22 2.77 4.35
C ALA A 256 2.96 1.76 5.46
N LEU A 257 1.70 1.34 5.58
CA LEU A 257 1.25 0.39 6.61
C LEU A 257 0.80 -0.90 5.93
N VAL A 258 1.14 -2.03 6.52
CA VAL A 258 0.63 -3.33 6.10
C VAL A 258 -0.37 -3.81 7.13
N TRP A 259 -1.61 -4.03 6.68
CA TRP A 259 -2.73 -4.47 7.48
C TRP A 259 -3.00 -5.95 7.25
N ASN A 260 -3.50 -6.64 8.27
CA ASN A 260 -3.81 -8.05 8.19
C ASN A 260 -5.31 -8.30 8.44
N MET A 261 -5.97 -8.93 7.46
CA MET A 261 -7.39 -9.27 7.53
C MET A 261 -7.69 -10.52 8.37
N LYS A 262 -6.71 -11.40 8.54
CA LYS A 262 -6.91 -12.71 9.15
C LYS A 262 -7.31 -12.64 10.63
N TYR A 263 -6.79 -11.63 11.33
CA TYR A 263 -7.02 -11.45 12.77
C TYR A 263 -7.83 -10.19 13.02
N LYS A 264 -8.58 -10.12 14.11
CA LYS A 264 -9.30 -8.91 14.55
C LYS A 264 -8.35 -7.79 15.06
N LYS A 265 -7.07 -7.89 14.79
CA LYS A 265 -6.08 -6.91 15.18
C LYS A 265 -6.36 -5.57 14.49
N THR A 266 -6.38 -4.49 15.27
CA THR A 266 -6.64 -3.14 14.78
C THR A 266 -5.36 -2.36 14.47
N THR A 267 -4.20 -2.86 14.88
CA THR A 267 -2.89 -2.25 14.63
C THR A 267 -2.25 -2.81 13.36
N PRO A 268 -1.47 -2.00 12.62
CA PRO A 268 -0.78 -2.49 11.43
C PRO A 268 0.24 -3.57 11.77
N GLU A 269 0.41 -4.53 10.86
CA GLU A 269 1.40 -5.61 11.00
C GLU A 269 2.82 -5.07 10.81
N TYR A 270 3.01 -4.21 9.80
CA TYR A 270 4.28 -3.55 9.53
C TYR A 270 4.04 -2.05 9.33
N VAL A 271 4.97 -1.26 9.85
CA VAL A 271 5.02 0.18 9.69
C VAL A 271 6.30 0.52 8.93
N PHE A 272 6.16 1.09 7.77
CA PHE A 272 7.26 1.59 6.96
C PHE A 272 7.15 3.10 6.79
N HIS A 273 8.28 3.78 6.73
CA HIS A 273 8.30 5.22 6.51
C HIS A 273 9.51 5.64 5.67
N CYS A 274 9.38 6.78 5.00
CA CYS A 274 10.44 7.42 4.23
C CYS A 274 10.33 8.95 4.29
N GLN A 275 11.29 9.63 3.68
CA GLN A 275 11.43 11.10 3.76
C GLN A 275 10.51 11.90 2.82
N SER A 276 9.72 11.24 1.99
CA SER A 276 8.81 11.89 1.05
C SER A 276 7.50 11.12 1.03
N ALA A 277 6.38 11.82 0.82
CA ALA A 277 5.06 11.21 0.71
C ALA A 277 5.07 10.07 -0.32
N VAL A 278 4.44 8.96 0.02
CA VAL A 278 4.35 7.78 -0.86
C VAL A 278 3.07 7.89 -1.67
N MET A 279 3.22 8.01 -2.99
CA MET A 279 2.10 8.24 -3.91
C MET A 279 1.52 6.94 -4.48
N SER A 280 2.36 5.91 -4.60
CA SER A 280 1.96 4.60 -5.13
C SER A 280 2.73 3.51 -4.42
N ALA A 281 2.13 2.34 -4.26
CA ALA A 281 2.81 1.16 -3.74
C ALA A 281 2.22 -0.12 -4.29
N VAL A 282 3.07 -1.14 -4.36
CA VAL A 282 2.67 -2.49 -4.74
C VAL A 282 3.45 -3.53 -3.93
N PHE A 283 2.83 -4.65 -3.63
CA PHE A 283 3.57 -5.83 -3.23
C PHE A 283 4.36 -6.37 -4.44
N ALA A 284 5.61 -6.72 -4.25
CA ALA A 284 6.39 -7.34 -5.30
C ALA A 284 5.82 -8.73 -5.63
N LYS A 285 5.17 -8.87 -6.78
CA LYS A 285 4.38 -10.04 -7.20
C LYS A 285 5.08 -11.39 -6.97
N PHE A 286 6.41 -11.43 -7.13
CA PHE A 286 7.21 -12.64 -7.04
C PHE A 286 8.08 -12.70 -5.77
N HIS A 287 8.05 -11.67 -4.93
CA HIS A 287 8.80 -11.55 -3.69
C HIS A 287 7.88 -11.10 -2.55
N PRO A 288 7.25 -12.03 -1.84
CA PRO A 288 6.15 -11.72 -0.90
C PRO A 288 6.55 -10.78 0.25
N ASN A 289 7.84 -10.70 0.53
CA ASN A 289 8.36 -9.89 1.63
C ASN A 289 8.74 -8.47 1.22
N LEU A 290 8.65 -8.15 -0.08
CA LEU A 290 9.06 -6.86 -0.59
C LEU A 290 7.85 -5.99 -0.92
N VAL A 291 7.89 -4.75 -0.46
CA VAL A 291 6.96 -3.68 -0.83
C VAL A 291 7.74 -2.59 -1.56
N VAL A 292 7.25 -2.18 -2.71
CA VAL A 292 7.84 -1.12 -3.52
C VAL A 292 6.93 0.08 -3.50
N GLY A 293 7.49 1.27 -3.27
CA GLY A 293 6.74 2.52 -3.28
C GLY A 293 7.34 3.55 -4.22
N GLY A 294 6.48 4.31 -4.89
CA GLY A 294 6.82 5.52 -5.64
C GLY A 294 6.52 6.76 -4.79
N THR A 295 7.45 7.70 -4.72
CA THR A 295 7.33 8.87 -3.85
C THR A 295 7.02 10.15 -4.63
N TYR A 296 6.57 11.15 -3.91
CA TYR A 296 6.34 12.49 -4.45
C TYR A 296 7.63 13.16 -4.97
N SER A 297 8.77 12.87 -4.34
CA SER A 297 10.07 13.39 -4.78
C SER A 297 10.62 12.73 -6.06
N GLY A 298 9.94 11.75 -6.62
CA GLY A 298 10.39 11.00 -7.80
C GLY A 298 11.27 9.79 -7.47
N GLN A 299 11.48 9.48 -6.19
CA GLN A 299 12.24 8.30 -5.80
C GLN A 299 11.35 7.06 -5.77
N ILE A 300 11.93 5.92 -6.09
CA ILE A 300 11.36 4.61 -5.82
C ILE A 300 12.05 4.06 -4.59
N VAL A 301 11.28 3.53 -3.67
CA VAL A 301 11.73 2.98 -2.39
C VAL A 301 11.30 1.52 -2.28
N LEU A 302 12.16 0.71 -1.68
CA LEU A 302 11.93 -0.71 -1.46
C LEU A 302 12.04 -0.99 0.04
N TRP A 303 11.01 -1.62 0.60
CA TRP A 303 11.02 -2.15 1.97
C TRP A 303 11.00 -3.67 1.96
N ASP A 304 11.67 -4.25 2.94
CA ASP A 304 11.69 -5.69 3.19
C ASP A 304 11.20 -5.95 4.62
N ASN A 305 10.09 -6.67 4.77
CA ASN A 305 9.49 -6.99 6.06
C ASN A 305 10.37 -7.88 6.95
N ARG A 306 11.34 -8.60 6.36
CA ARG A 306 12.29 -9.45 7.10
C ARG A 306 13.41 -8.66 7.77
N SER A 307 13.65 -7.44 7.31
CA SER A 307 14.79 -6.63 7.76
C SER A 307 14.58 -5.97 9.13
N ASN A 308 13.38 -6.04 9.70
CA ASN A 308 12.97 -5.32 10.92
C ASN A 308 13.25 -3.80 10.88
N ARG A 309 13.49 -3.25 9.70
CA ARG A 309 13.72 -1.82 9.49
C ARG A 309 12.45 -1.17 8.97
N ARG A 310 12.08 -0.06 9.57
CA ARG A 310 10.96 0.78 9.10
C ARG A 310 11.35 1.64 7.89
N THR A 311 12.65 1.89 7.70
CA THR A 311 13.19 2.68 6.58
C THR A 311 13.47 1.81 5.36
N PRO A 312 13.44 2.37 4.13
CA PRO A 312 13.72 1.60 2.92
C PRO A 312 15.08 0.91 2.93
N VAL A 313 15.11 -0.34 2.47
CA VAL A 313 16.36 -1.13 2.29
C VAL A 313 17.13 -0.64 1.06
N GLN A 314 16.39 -0.25 0.02
CA GLN A 314 16.93 0.35 -1.20
C GLN A 314 16.07 1.54 -1.61
N ARG A 315 16.69 2.49 -2.30
CA ARG A 315 16.02 3.63 -2.91
C ARG A 315 16.79 4.07 -4.16
N THR A 316 16.07 4.63 -5.12
CA THR A 316 16.70 5.25 -6.28
C THR A 316 17.37 6.57 -5.89
N PRO A 317 18.50 6.93 -6.51
CA PRO A 317 19.09 8.25 -6.35
C PRO A 317 18.21 9.31 -7.03
N LEU A 318 18.22 10.53 -6.51
CA LEU A 318 17.64 11.70 -7.18
C LEU A 318 18.55 12.09 -8.34
N SER A 319 18.21 11.69 -9.53
CA SER A 319 19.00 11.99 -10.73
C SER A 319 18.09 12.16 -11.95
N ALA A 320 18.58 12.89 -12.97
CA ALA A 320 17.87 13.06 -14.24
C ALA A 320 17.70 11.74 -15.04
N ALA A 321 18.49 10.70 -14.72
CA ALA A 321 18.32 9.36 -15.31
C ALA A 321 17.09 8.63 -14.77
N ALA A 322 16.68 8.94 -13.52
CA ALA A 322 15.48 8.45 -12.89
C ALA A 322 14.31 9.44 -13.08
N HIS A 323 13.31 9.39 -12.18
CA HIS A 323 12.21 10.34 -12.19
C HIS A 323 12.56 11.63 -11.43
N THR A 324 12.02 12.74 -11.91
CA THR A 324 12.16 14.08 -11.30
C THR A 324 10.84 14.63 -10.77
N HIS A 325 9.72 13.94 -11.07
CA HIS A 325 8.37 14.28 -10.67
C HIS A 325 7.74 13.15 -9.84
N PRO A 326 6.57 13.37 -9.23
CA PRO A 326 5.88 12.36 -8.46
C PRO A 326 5.61 11.07 -9.26
N VAL A 327 5.86 9.92 -8.63
CA VAL A 327 5.66 8.60 -9.24
C VAL A 327 4.29 8.07 -8.82
N TYR A 328 3.28 8.24 -9.67
CA TYR A 328 1.93 7.75 -9.42
C TYR A 328 1.71 6.30 -9.83
N CYS A 329 2.55 5.79 -10.72
CA CYS A 329 2.38 4.46 -11.31
C CYS A 329 3.61 3.60 -11.01
N VAL A 330 3.36 2.49 -10.30
CA VAL A 330 4.36 1.45 -10.03
C VAL A 330 3.71 0.09 -10.25
N ASN A 331 4.35 -0.80 -11.00
CA ASN A 331 3.86 -2.15 -11.21
C ASN A 331 5.02 -3.13 -11.44
N VAL A 332 4.87 -4.38 -10.98
CA VAL A 332 5.82 -5.46 -11.24
C VAL A 332 5.25 -6.38 -12.30
N VAL A 333 5.88 -6.40 -13.46
CA VAL A 333 5.44 -7.17 -14.64
C VAL A 333 6.43 -8.24 -15.01
N GLY A 334 5.95 -9.31 -15.60
CA GLY A 334 6.77 -10.44 -16.05
C GLY A 334 6.38 -11.77 -15.41
N THR A 335 7.36 -12.65 -15.33
CA THR A 335 7.25 -13.98 -14.71
C THR A 335 8.19 -14.09 -13.52
N GLN A 336 8.08 -15.15 -12.74
CA GLN A 336 8.94 -15.36 -11.57
C GLN A 336 10.45 -15.32 -11.91
N ASN A 337 10.83 -15.82 -13.08
CA ASN A 337 12.23 -15.89 -13.53
C ASN A 337 12.71 -14.64 -14.30
N ALA A 338 11.78 -13.85 -14.83
CA ALA A 338 12.07 -12.66 -15.61
C ALA A 338 10.99 -11.61 -15.38
N HIS A 339 11.24 -10.73 -14.42
CA HIS A 339 10.33 -9.66 -14.04
C HIS A 339 11.06 -8.34 -13.89
N ASN A 340 10.36 -7.26 -14.17
CA ASN A 340 10.84 -5.91 -14.02
C ASN A 340 9.83 -5.08 -13.24
N LEU A 341 10.34 -4.16 -12.46
CA LEU A 341 9.57 -3.08 -11.88
C LEU A 341 9.42 -1.98 -12.93
N ILE A 342 8.20 -1.59 -13.22
CA ILE A 342 7.88 -0.47 -14.11
C ILE A 342 7.38 0.67 -13.27
N SER A 343 7.90 1.86 -13.53
CA SER A 343 7.44 3.09 -12.92
C SER A 343 7.23 4.17 -13.98
N ILE A 344 6.18 4.97 -13.79
CA ILE A 344 5.92 6.14 -14.63
C ILE A 344 5.60 7.31 -13.71
N SER A 345 6.13 8.47 -14.04
CA SER A 345 5.84 9.71 -13.33
C SER A 345 5.21 10.76 -14.24
N THR A 346 4.77 11.86 -13.65
CA THR A 346 4.14 12.97 -14.39
C THR A 346 5.12 13.76 -15.27
N ASP A 347 6.43 13.44 -15.24
CA ASP A 347 7.39 13.94 -16.23
C ASP A 347 7.25 13.25 -17.60
N GLY A 348 6.39 12.25 -17.71
CA GLY A 348 6.18 11.46 -18.92
C GLY A 348 7.26 10.42 -19.16
N LYS A 349 8.10 10.15 -18.16
CA LYS A 349 9.17 9.17 -18.26
C LYS A 349 8.72 7.84 -17.70
N MET A 350 8.88 6.79 -18.48
CA MET A 350 8.76 5.40 -18.02
C MET A 350 10.15 4.85 -17.76
N CYS A 351 10.33 4.21 -16.61
CA CYS A 351 11.56 3.52 -16.25
C CYS A 351 11.29 2.06 -15.92
N SER A 352 12.21 1.20 -16.34
CA SER A 352 12.23 -0.22 -16.00
C SER A 352 13.41 -0.51 -15.06
N TRP A 353 13.16 -1.22 -13.97
CA TRP A 353 14.13 -1.46 -12.89
C TRP A 353 14.27 -2.94 -12.57
N SER A 354 15.45 -3.33 -12.09
CA SER A 354 15.62 -4.57 -11.34
C SER A 354 15.34 -4.33 -9.87
N LEU A 355 14.57 -5.22 -9.23
CA LEU A 355 14.33 -5.17 -7.78
C LEU A 355 15.61 -5.43 -6.96
N ASP A 356 16.59 -6.10 -7.55
CA ASP A 356 17.87 -6.36 -6.89
C ASP A 356 18.75 -5.11 -6.80
N MET A 357 18.59 -4.16 -7.74
CA MET A 357 19.41 -2.97 -7.82
C MET A 357 18.62 -1.77 -8.38
N LEU A 358 18.27 -0.84 -7.50
CA LEU A 358 17.55 0.39 -7.83
C LEU A 358 18.48 1.60 -8.09
N SER A 359 19.80 1.40 -8.20
CA SER A 359 20.75 2.50 -8.40
C SER A 359 20.65 3.17 -9.77
N GLN A 360 20.26 2.41 -10.79
CA GLN A 360 20.05 2.90 -12.16
C GLN A 360 18.90 2.14 -12.82
N PRO A 361 18.08 2.81 -13.65
CA PRO A 361 17.09 2.11 -14.46
C PRO A 361 17.80 1.22 -15.50
N GLN A 362 17.25 0.04 -15.75
CA GLN A 362 17.71 -0.86 -16.81
C GLN A 362 17.38 -0.28 -18.19
N ASP A 363 16.21 0.33 -18.28
CA ASP A 363 15.72 0.97 -19.50
C ASP A 363 14.83 2.17 -19.13
N SER A 364 14.82 3.19 -19.99
CA SER A 364 13.98 4.36 -19.81
C SER A 364 13.50 4.89 -21.15
N MET A 365 12.22 5.27 -21.22
CA MET A 365 11.66 5.90 -22.40
C MET A 365 10.79 7.10 -22.02
N GLU A 366 10.72 8.08 -22.91
CA GLU A 366 9.80 9.19 -22.80
C GLU A 366 8.51 8.89 -23.55
N LEU A 367 7.37 9.08 -22.86
CA LEU A 367 6.05 8.91 -23.43
C LEU A 367 5.63 10.22 -24.09
N VAL A 368 5.81 10.30 -25.41
CA VAL A 368 5.52 11.48 -26.21
C VAL A 368 4.54 11.11 -27.31
N PHE A 369 3.47 11.88 -27.45
CA PHE A 369 2.50 11.70 -28.53
C PHE A 369 2.74 12.70 -29.66
N LYS A 370 2.91 12.18 -30.93
CA LYS A 370 3.12 12.98 -32.16
C LYS A 370 4.21 14.07 -32.05
N GLN A 371 5.32 13.75 -31.38
CA GLN A 371 6.44 14.70 -31.17
C GLN A 371 6.05 15.99 -30.41
N SER A 372 4.96 15.93 -29.66
CA SER A 372 4.53 17.00 -28.77
C SER A 372 5.22 16.94 -27.41
N LYS A 373 4.69 17.63 -26.44
CA LYS A 373 5.12 17.56 -25.04
C LYS A 373 4.98 16.14 -24.49
N SER A 374 5.85 15.77 -23.56
CA SER A 374 5.72 14.52 -22.79
C SER A 374 4.38 14.45 -22.06
N VAL A 375 3.79 13.25 -22.01
CA VAL A 375 2.46 13.02 -21.40
C VAL A 375 2.60 12.94 -19.89
N ALA A 376 1.86 13.78 -19.17
CA ALA A 376 1.82 13.76 -17.70
C ALA A 376 0.93 12.60 -17.22
N VAL A 377 1.53 11.44 -16.95
CA VAL A 377 0.82 10.22 -16.59
C VAL A 377 0.40 10.23 -15.13
N THR A 378 -0.88 9.99 -14.88
CA THR A 378 -1.51 9.91 -13.55
C THR A 378 -1.88 8.48 -13.15
N SER A 379 -2.16 7.63 -14.13
CA SER A 379 -2.59 6.25 -13.90
C SER A 379 -2.12 5.31 -15.00
N MET A 380 -1.95 4.03 -14.68
CA MET A 380 -1.45 3.00 -15.59
C MET A 380 -2.09 1.65 -15.30
N SER A 381 -2.40 0.90 -16.34
CA SER A 381 -2.87 -0.48 -16.22
C SER A 381 -2.34 -1.35 -17.37
N PHE A 382 -2.02 -2.62 -17.04
CA PHE A 382 -1.65 -3.63 -18.02
C PHE A 382 -2.82 -4.57 -18.27
N PRO A 383 -3.13 -4.92 -19.53
CA PRO A 383 -4.08 -5.97 -19.84
C PRO A 383 -3.64 -7.32 -19.27
N LEU A 384 -4.60 -8.19 -19.00
CA LEU A 384 -4.33 -9.51 -18.44
C LEU A 384 -3.36 -10.31 -19.34
N GLY A 385 -2.26 -10.76 -18.75
CA GLY A 385 -1.26 -11.57 -19.46
C GLY A 385 -0.31 -10.80 -20.38
N ASP A 386 -0.56 -9.52 -20.63
CA ASP A 386 0.36 -8.69 -21.41
C ASP A 386 1.41 -8.02 -20.51
N VAL A 387 2.65 -8.13 -20.89
CA VAL A 387 3.79 -7.51 -20.19
C VAL A 387 4.42 -6.38 -21.00
N ASN A 388 3.97 -6.18 -22.21
CA ASN A 388 4.54 -5.25 -23.17
C ASN A 388 3.62 -4.05 -23.46
N ASN A 389 2.33 -4.30 -23.69
CA ASN A 389 1.37 -3.25 -23.95
C ASN A 389 0.67 -2.82 -22.66
N PHE A 390 0.43 -1.55 -22.51
CA PHE A 390 -0.23 -0.96 -21.35
C PHE A 390 -1.04 0.27 -21.74
N VAL A 391 -1.93 0.69 -20.87
CA VAL A 391 -2.78 1.86 -21.04
C VAL A 391 -2.42 2.87 -19.95
N VAL A 392 -2.32 4.15 -20.30
CA VAL A 392 -2.04 5.24 -19.37
C VAL A 392 -3.07 6.34 -19.49
N GLY A 393 -3.46 6.87 -18.33
CA GLY A 393 -4.27 8.07 -18.22
C GLY A 393 -3.41 9.29 -17.96
N SER A 394 -3.80 10.42 -18.51
CA SER A 394 -3.07 11.67 -18.46
C SER A 394 -3.82 12.75 -17.67
N GLU A 395 -3.07 13.73 -17.21
CA GLU A 395 -3.58 14.94 -16.53
C GLU A 395 -4.46 15.80 -17.47
N ASP A 396 -4.25 15.71 -18.78
CA ASP A 396 -5.02 16.47 -19.78
C ASP A 396 -6.38 15.84 -20.13
N GLY A 397 -6.74 14.69 -19.55
CA GLY A 397 -7.97 13.97 -19.82
C GLY A 397 -7.88 12.96 -20.96
N SER A 398 -6.74 12.86 -21.61
CA SER A 398 -6.52 11.87 -22.67
C SER A 398 -6.02 10.55 -22.10
N VAL A 399 -6.42 9.48 -22.76
CA VAL A 399 -5.93 8.13 -22.47
C VAL A 399 -5.07 7.66 -23.63
N TYR A 400 -4.02 6.94 -23.36
CA TYR A 400 -3.10 6.46 -24.39
C TYR A 400 -2.81 4.98 -24.22
N THR A 401 -2.72 4.25 -25.33
CA THR A 401 -2.07 2.95 -25.37
C THR A 401 -0.58 3.13 -25.64
N ALA A 402 0.23 2.35 -24.99
CA ALA A 402 1.68 2.41 -25.13
C ALA A 402 2.29 0.99 -25.14
N CYS A 403 3.49 0.89 -25.70
CA CYS A 403 4.24 -0.34 -25.81
C CYS A 403 5.65 -0.15 -25.25
N ARG A 404 6.12 -1.10 -24.44
CA ARG A 404 7.44 -1.03 -23.79
C ARG A 404 8.60 -1.31 -24.75
N HIS A 405 8.44 -2.28 -25.63
CA HIS A 405 9.52 -2.80 -26.47
C HIS A 405 9.05 -3.01 -27.90
N GLY A 406 10.00 -3.04 -28.83
CA GLY A 406 9.76 -3.32 -30.23
C GLY A 406 9.86 -2.08 -31.13
N SER A 407 9.49 -2.24 -32.38
CA SER A 407 9.54 -1.16 -33.39
C SER A 407 8.52 -0.04 -33.15
N ARG A 408 7.54 -0.26 -32.28
CA ARG A 408 6.50 0.70 -31.89
C ARG A 408 6.58 1.07 -30.40
N ALA A 409 7.77 0.98 -29.81
CA ALA A 409 7.96 1.39 -28.43
C ALA A 409 7.55 2.87 -28.24
N GLY A 410 6.82 3.15 -27.17
CA GLY A 410 6.22 4.46 -26.90
C GLY A 410 4.71 4.46 -27.05
N ILE A 411 4.11 5.62 -27.16
CA ILE A 411 2.66 5.81 -27.33
C ILE A 411 2.24 5.39 -28.73
N SER A 412 1.16 4.61 -28.80
CA SER A 412 0.60 4.11 -30.06
C SER A 412 -0.65 4.87 -30.48
N GLU A 413 -1.65 4.91 -29.62
CA GLU A 413 -2.98 5.46 -29.91
C GLU A 413 -3.45 6.38 -28.80
N MET A 414 -4.33 7.32 -29.13
CA MET A 414 -4.92 8.27 -28.22
C MET A 414 -6.44 8.10 -28.21
N PHE A 415 -7.02 8.16 -27.03
CA PHE A 415 -8.45 8.05 -26.77
C PHE A 415 -8.91 9.36 -26.12
N GLU A 416 -9.82 10.06 -26.78
CA GLU A 416 -10.36 11.32 -26.33
C GLU A 416 -11.83 11.16 -25.92
N GLY A 417 -12.23 11.78 -24.81
CA GLY A 417 -13.61 11.74 -24.34
C GLY A 417 -13.83 12.26 -22.95
N HIS A 418 -12.79 12.28 -22.09
CA HIS A 418 -12.86 12.94 -20.79
C HIS A 418 -12.53 14.44 -20.90
N HIS A 419 -13.18 15.23 -20.05
CA HIS A 419 -13.01 16.69 -19.97
C HIS A 419 -12.25 17.13 -18.72
N GLY A 420 -11.69 16.18 -17.98
CA GLY A 420 -10.90 16.40 -16.78
C GLY A 420 -9.77 15.38 -16.64
N PRO A 421 -8.83 15.60 -15.74
CA PRO A 421 -7.72 14.67 -15.46
C PRO A 421 -8.20 13.25 -15.18
N ILE A 422 -7.48 12.27 -15.73
CA ILE A 422 -7.74 10.86 -15.45
C ILE A 422 -7.17 10.51 -14.06
N THR A 423 -8.00 10.00 -13.20
CA THR A 423 -7.67 9.66 -11.81
C THR A 423 -7.36 8.19 -11.62
N GLY A 424 -8.10 7.33 -12.30
CA GLY A 424 -7.99 5.88 -12.24
C GLY A 424 -8.14 5.24 -13.61
N ILE A 425 -7.45 4.12 -13.82
CA ILE A 425 -7.56 3.29 -15.02
C ILE A 425 -7.38 1.83 -14.65
N HIS A 426 -8.22 0.97 -15.18
CA HIS A 426 -8.10 -0.47 -14.94
C HIS A 426 -8.51 -1.27 -16.17
N CYS A 427 -7.59 -2.10 -16.67
CA CYS A 427 -7.88 -3.07 -17.73
C CYS A 427 -8.68 -4.24 -17.15
N HIS A 428 -9.49 -4.88 -17.99
CA HIS A 428 -10.27 -6.04 -17.60
C HIS A 428 -9.35 -7.22 -17.24
N THR A 429 -9.60 -7.85 -16.09
CA THR A 429 -8.72 -8.90 -15.52
C THR A 429 -9.42 -10.22 -15.25
N ALA A 430 -10.76 -10.31 -15.33
CA ALA A 430 -11.46 -11.55 -15.07
C ALA A 430 -11.17 -12.57 -16.17
N ALA A 431 -10.57 -13.71 -15.79
CA ALA A 431 -10.27 -14.79 -16.68
C ALA A 431 -11.51 -15.69 -16.85
N GLY A 432 -11.83 -16.07 -18.10
CA GLY A 432 -13.00 -16.88 -18.39
C GLY A 432 -13.02 -17.42 -19.82
N PRO A 433 -14.14 -17.98 -20.27
CA PRO A 433 -14.28 -18.56 -21.60
C PRO A 433 -14.23 -17.54 -22.76
N VAL A 434 -14.45 -16.26 -22.46
CA VAL A 434 -14.39 -15.15 -23.42
C VAL A 434 -13.30 -14.17 -22.97
N ASP A 435 -12.46 -13.74 -23.89
CA ASP A 435 -11.41 -12.78 -23.63
C ASP A 435 -11.92 -11.34 -23.80
N PHE A 436 -11.93 -10.61 -22.69
CA PHE A 436 -12.27 -9.19 -22.61
C PHE A 436 -11.05 -8.29 -22.31
N SER A 437 -9.83 -8.78 -22.49
CA SER A 437 -8.58 -8.04 -22.22
C SER A 437 -8.44 -6.74 -23.01
N HIS A 438 -9.24 -6.57 -24.08
CA HIS A 438 -9.32 -5.35 -24.87
C HIS A 438 -10.17 -4.24 -24.24
N LEU A 439 -10.89 -4.55 -23.13
CA LEU A 439 -11.72 -3.57 -22.44
C LEU A 439 -10.94 -2.94 -21.27
N PHE A 440 -11.19 -1.65 -21.05
CA PHE A 440 -10.68 -0.95 -19.89
C PHE A 440 -11.65 0.15 -19.42
N LEU A 441 -11.59 0.49 -18.15
CA LEU A 441 -12.34 1.56 -17.51
C LEU A 441 -11.42 2.71 -17.16
N THR A 442 -11.96 3.92 -17.20
CA THR A 442 -11.30 5.13 -16.71
C THR A 442 -12.23 5.92 -15.79
N ALA A 443 -11.66 6.50 -14.76
CA ALA A 443 -12.31 7.47 -13.89
C ALA A 443 -11.68 8.84 -14.06
N SER A 444 -12.45 9.90 -13.92
CA SER A 444 -11.96 11.26 -14.14
C SER A 444 -12.61 12.28 -13.18
N PHE A 445 -11.98 13.45 -13.07
CA PHE A 445 -12.53 14.61 -12.39
C PHE A 445 -13.71 15.27 -13.12
N ASP A 446 -14.07 14.80 -14.31
CA ASP A 446 -15.28 15.21 -15.03
C ASP A 446 -16.55 14.53 -14.50
N TRP A 447 -16.47 13.82 -13.35
CA TRP A 447 -17.54 13.12 -12.65
C TRP A 447 -18.03 11.85 -13.36
N THR A 448 -17.30 11.39 -14.36
CA THR A 448 -17.71 10.24 -15.16
C THR A 448 -16.74 9.07 -15.03
N VAL A 449 -17.28 7.87 -15.19
CA VAL A 449 -16.53 6.66 -15.52
C VAL A 449 -16.84 6.31 -16.97
N LYS A 450 -15.82 5.96 -17.76
CA LYS A 450 -16.02 5.57 -19.16
C LYS A 450 -15.48 4.17 -19.42
N LEU A 451 -16.25 3.43 -20.22
CA LEU A 451 -15.86 2.12 -20.74
C LEU A 451 -15.27 2.29 -22.14
N TRP A 452 -14.13 1.67 -22.36
CA TRP A 452 -13.38 1.75 -23.59
C TRP A 452 -13.03 0.36 -24.13
N SER A 453 -12.78 0.32 -25.43
CA SER A 453 -12.12 -0.80 -26.09
C SER A 453 -10.85 -0.33 -26.78
N THR A 454 -9.79 -1.10 -26.70
CA THR A 454 -8.54 -0.85 -27.48
C THR A 454 -8.77 -0.95 -29.01
N LYS A 455 -9.94 -1.37 -29.43
CA LYS A 455 -10.33 -1.46 -30.86
C LYS A 455 -10.99 -0.19 -31.40
N SER A 456 -11.43 0.72 -30.53
CA SER A 456 -12.12 1.96 -30.88
C SER A 456 -11.56 3.12 -30.08
N ASN A 457 -11.25 4.24 -30.73
CA ASN A 457 -10.71 5.43 -30.08
C ASN A 457 -11.77 6.28 -29.35
N LYS A 458 -13.03 5.90 -29.45
CA LYS A 458 -14.14 6.55 -28.74
C LYS A 458 -14.59 5.70 -27.57
N PRO A 459 -15.14 6.30 -26.49
CA PRO A 459 -15.69 5.54 -25.39
C PRO A 459 -16.89 4.72 -25.86
N LEU A 460 -16.98 3.46 -25.44
CA LEU A 460 -18.14 2.62 -25.71
C LEU A 460 -19.36 3.09 -24.90
N TYR A 461 -19.12 3.47 -23.65
CA TYR A 461 -20.18 3.92 -22.74
C TYR A 461 -19.65 4.92 -21.71
N SER A 462 -20.51 5.85 -21.26
CA SER A 462 -20.22 6.83 -20.23
C SER A 462 -21.20 6.67 -19.06
N PHE A 463 -20.68 6.42 -17.86
CA PHE A 463 -21.45 6.34 -16.62
C PHE A 463 -21.43 7.71 -15.96
N GLU A 464 -22.59 8.35 -15.83
CA GLU A 464 -22.73 9.75 -15.40
C GLU A 464 -23.57 9.89 -14.12
N ASP A 465 -23.69 8.82 -13.32
CA ASP A 465 -24.48 8.81 -12.07
C ASP A 465 -23.78 9.53 -10.90
N ASN A 466 -22.47 9.76 -10.99
CA ASN A 466 -21.72 10.43 -9.93
C ASN A 466 -21.96 11.95 -9.94
N SER A 467 -22.08 12.51 -8.74
CA SER A 467 -22.30 13.95 -8.53
C SER A 467 -21.07 14.69 -8.00
N ASP A 468 -19.91 14.07 -8.02
CA ASP A 468 -18.60 14.64 -7.67
C ASP A 468 -17.48 13.90 -8.41
N TYR A 469 -16.23 14.34 -8.22
CA TYR A 469 -15.03 13.75 -8.80
C TYR A 469 -14.96 12.25 -8.53
N VAL A 470 -14.74 11.45 -9.56
CA VAL A 470 -14.50 10.03 -9.44
C VAL A 470 -12.99 9.80 -9.30
N TYR A 471 -12.56 9.19 -8.18
CA TYR A 471 -11.15 9.08 -7.85
C TYR A 471 -10.51 7.79 -8.29
N ASP A 472 -11.24 6.70 -8.30
CA ASP A 472 -10.71 5.40 -8.71
C ASP A 472 -11.83 4.50 -9.24
N VAL A 473 -11.44 3.58 -10.13
CA VAL A 473 -12.33 2.57 -10.72
C VAL A 473 -11.56 1.27 -10.92
N MET A 474 -12.18 0.15 -10.63
CA MET A 474 -11.56 -1.15 -10.80
C MET A 474 -12.57 -2.23 -11.17
N TRP A 475 -12.25 -3.04 -12.20
CA TRP A 475 -12.97 -4.27 -12.51
C TRP A 475 -12.81 -5.30 -11.40
N SER A 476 -13.86 -6.10 -11.17
CA SER A 476 -13.74 -7.32 -10.38
C SER A 476 -12.73 -8.27 -11.03
N PRO A 477 -11.84 -8.91 -10.26
CA PRO A 477 -10.89 -9.86 -10.81
C PRO A 477 -11.52 -11.20 -11.23
N VAL A 478 -12.78 -11.46 -10.83
CA VAL A 478 -13.46 -12.74 -10.99
C VAL A 478 -14.70 -12.62 -11.87
N HIS A 479 -15.50 -11.58 -11.69
CA HIS A 479 -16.78 -11.40 -12.41
C HIS A 479 -16.59 -10.53 -13.66
N PRO A 480 -17.00 -10.96 -14.87
CA PRO A 480 -16.71 -10.27 -16.12
C PRO A 480 -17.38 -8.91 -16.27
N ALA A 481 -18.58 -8.75 -15.73
CA ALA A 481 -19.41 -7.54 -15.93
C ALA A 481 -19.47 -6.63 -14.68
N LEU A 482 -18.70 -6.94 -13.63
CA LEU A 482 -18.76 -6.26 -12.34
C LEU A 482 -17.57 -5.32 -12.18
N PHE A 483 -17.83 -4.06 -11.82
CA PHE A 483 -16.79 -3.11 -11.42
C PHE A 483 -17.27 -2.24 -10.25
N ALA A 484 -16.35 -1.58 -9.62
CA ALA A 484 -16.66 -0.60 -8.57
C ALA A 484 -15.94 0.72 -8.85
N CYS A 485 -16.53 1.83 -8.40
CA CYS A 485 -15.92 3.15 -8.41
C CYS A 485 -16.16 3.88 -7.09
N VAL A 486 -15.35 4.90 -6.83
CA VAL A 486 -15.40 5.71 -5.60
C VAL A 486 -15.32 7.19 -5.95
N ASP A 487 -16.06 8.02 -5.19
CA ASP A 487 -16.17 9.45 -5.46
C ASP A 487 -15.75 10.35 -4.27
N GLY A 488 -15.77 11.66 -4.50
CA GLY A 488 -15.42 12.69 -3.54
C GLY A 488 -16.43 12.91 -2.43
N LEU A 489 -17.68 12.46 -2.60
CA LEU A 489 -18.75 12.54 -1.59
C LEU A 489 -18.77 11.32 -0.65
N GLY A 490 -17.77 10.45 -0.73
CA GLY A 490 -17.69 9.28 0.12
C GLY A 490 -18.57 8.12 -0.32
N ARG A 491 -18.95 8.05 -1.58
CA ARG A 491 -19.81 7.03 -2.14
C ARG A 491 -18.96 5.93 -2.82
N VAL A 492 -19.33 4.69 -2.58
CA VAL A 492 -18.83 3.49 -3.24
C VAL A 492 -19.97 2.93 -4.08
N ASP A 493 -19.81 2.90 -5.39
CA ASP A 493 -20.77 2.36 -6.32
C ASP A 493 -20.28 1.04 -6.91
N LEU A 494 -21.16 0.07 -6.91
CA LEU A 494 -20.94 -1.25 -7.48
C LEU A 494 -21.85 -1.44 -8.69
N TRP A 495 -21.25 -1.65 -9.85
CA TRP A 495 -21.93 -1.77 -11.13
C TRP A 495 -21.86 -3.19 -11.67
N ASN A 496 -22.99 -3.74 -12.07
CA ASN A 496 -23.07 -4.99 -12.83
C ASN A 496 -23.75 -4.73 -14.18
N LEU A 497 -22.94 -4.66 -15.22
CA LEU A 497 -23.39 -4.33 -16.57
C LEU A 497 -24.35 -5.34 -17.20
N ASN A 498 -24.40 -6.57 -16.65
CA ASN A 498 -25.37 -7.56 -17.06
C ASN A 498 -26.77 -7.33 -16.48
N ASN A 499 -26.86 -6.52 -15.44
CA ASN A 499 -28.15 -6.21 -14.80
C ASN A 499 -28.68 -4.86 -15.27
N ASP A 500 -27.85 -3.84 -15.21
CA ASP A 500 -28.21 -2.48 -15.59
C ASP A 500 -26.97 -1.69 -15.98
N THR A 501 -27.10 -0.82 -16.98
CA THR A 501 -26.03 0.09 -17.43
C THR A 501 -26.28 1.54 -17.03
N GLU A 502 -27.48 1.88 -16.53
CA GLU A 502 -27.87 3.25 -16.19
C GLU A 502 -27.75 3.55 -14.71
N VAL A 503 -27.95 2.52 -13.84
CA VAL A 503 -27.89 2.68 -12.39
C VAL A 503 -26.98 1.64 -11.74
N PRO A 504 -26.27 2.00 -10.65
CA PRO A 504 -25.44 1.05 -9.93
C PRO A 504 -26.28 -0.05 -9.25
N THR A 505 -25.78 -1.26 -9.25
CA THR A 505 -26.43 -2.41 -8.59
C THR A 505 -26.50 -2.22 -7.06
N ALA A 506 -25.48 -1.62 -6.48
CA ALA A 506 -25.43 -1.25 -5.08
C ALA A 506 -24.61 0.03 -4.90
N SER A 507 -25.08 0.88 -3.99
CA SER A 507 -24.39 2.11 -3.62
C SER A 507 -24.32 2.23 -2.11
N MET A 508 -23.18 2.61 -1.57
CA MET A 508 -22.97 2.82 -0.14
C MET A 508 -22.17 4.08 0.11
N SER A 509 -22.64 4.88 1.07
CA SER A 509 -21.92 6.07 1.51
C SER A 509 -21.21 5.80 2.83
N VAL A 510 -19.96 6.24 2.94
CA VAL A 510 -19.17 6.17 4.17
C VAL A 510 -19.68 7.21 5.16
N GLU A 511 -19.74 6.84 6.44
CA GLU A 511 -20.13 7.74 7.52
C GLU A 511 -19.21 8.96 7.58
N GLY A 512 -19.79 10.16 7.65
CA GLY A 512 -19.05 11.42 7.60
C GLY A 512 -18.70 11.90 6.19
N SER A 513 -19.02 11.12 5.16
CA SER A 513 -18.79 11.47 3.74
C SER A 513 -17.37 11.98 3.43
N PRO A 514 -16.29 11.32 3.94
CA PRO A 514 -14.94 11.66 3.57
C PRO A 514 -14.74 11.33 2.08
N ALA A 515 -13.91 12.10 1.38
CA ALA A 515 -13.60 11.75 -0.01
C ALA A 515 -12.85 10.40 -0.07
N LEU A 516 -13.28 9.54 -0.97
CA LEU A 516 -12.68 8.22 -1.19
C LEU A 516 -11.68 8.32 -2.33
N ASN A 517 -10.41 8.00 -2.05
CA ASN A 517 -9.32 8.27 -2.99
C ASN A 517 -8.87 7.03 -3.76
N ARG A 518 -8.98 5.85 -3.17
CA ARG A 518 -8.50 4.59 -3.76
C ARG A 518 -9.41 3.43 -3.46
N LEU A 519 -9.48 2.54 -4.42
CA LEU A 519 -10.26 1.33 -4.36
C LEU A 519 -9.42 0.14 -4.85
N ARG A 520 -9.50 -1.01 -4.14
CA ARG A 520 -8.88 -2.25 -4.58
C ARG A 520 -9.73 -3.45 -4.24
N TRP A 521 -10.03 -4.26 -5.23
CA TRP A 521 -10.64 -5.57 -5.06
C TRP A 521 -9.65 -6.57 -4.47
N SER A 522 -10.08 -7.40 -3.53
CA SER A 522 -9.36 -8.61 -3.14
C SER A 522 -9.29 -9.60 -4.32
N GLN A 523 -8.29 -10.48 -4.33
CA GLN A 523 -8.14 -11.46 -5.42
C GLN A 523 -9.32 -12.44 -5.53
N SER A 524 -10.01 -12.68 -4.42
CA SER A 524 -11.22 -13.50 -4.39
C SER A 524 -12.43 -12.85 -5.09
N GLY A 525 -12.38 -11.53 -5.33
CA GLY A 525 -13.51 -10.76 -5.83
C GLY A 525 -14.66 -10.59 -4.83
N ARG A 526 -14.46 -10.95 -3.55
CA ARG A 526 -15.49 -10.89 -2.50
C ARG A 526 -15.39 -9.64 -1.64
N GLU A 527 -14.22 -9.03 -1.57
CA GLU A 527 -13.96 -7.87 -0.71
C GLU A 527 -13.42 -6.70 -1.52
N ILE A 528 -13.78 -5.50 -1.08
CA ILE A 528 -13.30 -4.25 -1.64
C ILE A 528 -12.66 -3.44 -0.52
N ALA A 529 -11.41 -3.05 -0.68
CA ALA A 529 -10.75 -2.10 0.20
C ALA A 529 -10.88 -0.70 -0.39
N VAL A 530 -11.32 0.25 0.42
CA VAL A 530 -11.48 1.66 0.04
C VAL A 530 -10.74 2.54 1.04
N GLY A 531 -9.86 3.39 0.53
CA GLY A 531 -9.10 4.36 1.33
C GLY A 531 -9.68 5.76 1.22
N ASP A 532 -9.76 6.46 2.35
CA ASP A 532 -10.34 7.78 2.42
C ASP A 532 -9.31 8.91 2.65
N SER A 533 -9.81 10.14 2.67
CA SER A 533 -9.01 11.35 2.89
C SER A 533 -8.58 11.56 4.35
N GLU A 534 -9.13 10.81 5.30
CA GLU A 534 -8.84 10.91 6.73
C GLU A 534 -7.85 9.84 7.22
N GLY A 535 -7.41 8.96 6.30
CA GLY A 535 -6.45 7.89 6.59
C GLY A 535 -7.10 6.61 7.09
N GLN A 536 -8.40 6.45 6.86
CA GLN A 536 -9.12 5.24 7.21
C GLN A 536 -9.25 4.33 5.98
N ILE A 537 -9.26 3.04 6.21
CA ILE A 537 -9.50 2.05 5.17
C ILE A 537 -10.76 1.29 5.56
N HIS A 538 -11.73 1.27 4.65
CA HIS A 538 -12.98 0.57 4.80
C HIS A 538 -12.93 -0.70 3.97
N ILE A 539 -13.19 -1.84 4.59
CA ILE A 539 -13.29 -3.12 3.90
C ILE A 539 -14.77 -3.49 3.79
N TYR A 540 -15.23 -3.55 2.57
CA TYR A 540 -16.59 -3.96 2.25
C TYR A 540 -16.62 -5.40 1.77
N ASP A 541 -17.58 -6.16 2.24
CA ASP A 541 -17.91 -7.48 1.72
C ASP A 541 -18.97 -7.33 0.62
N VAL A 542 -18.67 -7.90 -0.53
CA VAL A 542 -19.58 -7.97 -1.66
C VAL A 542 -20.30 -9.29 -1.57
N GLY A 543 -21.61 -9.24 -1.37
CA GLY A 543 -22.43 -10.42 -1.19
C GLY A 543 -22.16 -11.49 -2.25
N GLU A 544 -22.12 -12.74 -1.84
CA GLU A 544 -21.74 -13.87 -2.70
C GLU A 544 -22.58 -13.96 -3.99
N GLN A 545 -23.85 -13.56 -3.92
CA GLN A 545 -24.76 -13.54 -5.07
C GLN A 545 -24.36 -12.54 -6.16
N ILE A 546 -23.62 -11.48 -5.79
CA ILE A 546 -23.12 -10.45 -6.71
C ILE A 546 -21.69 -10.79 -7.14
N ALA A 547 -20.85 -11.20 -6.18
CA ALA A 547 -19.42 -11.40 -6.38
C ALA A 547 -19.09 -12.63 -7.23
N VAL A 548 -19.86 -13.71 -7.08
CA VAL A 548 -19.58 -14.99 -7.75
C VAL A 548 -20.30 -15.05 -9.09
N PRO A 549 -19.57 -15.11 -10.21
CA PRO A 549 -20.19 -15.15 -11.54
C PRO A 549 -20.90 -16.49 -11.77
N ARG A 550 -22.07 -16.43 -12.39
CA ARG A 550 -22.77 -17.61 -12.93
C ARG A 550 -22.15 -18.03 -14.26
N ASN A 551 -22.43 -19.23 -14.68
CA ASN A 551 -21.87 -19.78 -15.92
C ASN A 551 -22.26 -19.00 -17.19
N ASP A 552 -23.39 -18.31 -17.17
CA ASP A 552 -23.94 -17.51 -18.28
C ASP A 552 -23.47 -16.06 -18.29
N GLU A 553 -22.79 -15.57 -17.24
CA GLU A 553 -22.41 -14.15 -17.12
C GLU A 553 -21.51 -13.67 -18.25
N TRP A 554 -20.57 -14.51 -18.73
CA TRP A 554 -19.75 -14.16 -19.91
C TRP A 554 -20.56 -14.00 -21.17
N THR A 555 -21.52 -14.88 -21.42
CA THR A 555 -22.38 -14.80 -22.59
C THR A 555 -23.35 -13.63 -22.52
N ARG A 556 -23.87 -13.32 -21.32
CA ARG A 556 -24.69 -12.15 -21.07
C ARG A 556 -23.89 -10.86 -21.35
N PHE A 557 -22.66 -10.78 -20.84
CA PHE A 557 -21.81 -9.62 -21.02
C PHE A 557 -21.46 -9.37 -22.52
N VAL A 558 -21.26 -10.43 -23.32
CA VAL A 558 -21.11 -10.29 -24.77
C VAL A 558 -22.35 -9.64 -25.39
N ARG A 559 -23.56 -10.01 -24.96
CA ARG A 559 -24.81 -9.42 -25.46
C ARG A 559 -24.92 -7.96 -25.04
N THR A 560 -24.68 -7.66 -23.76
CA THR A 560 -24.69 -6.28 -23.25
C THR A 560 -23.71 -5.40 -24.02
N LEU A 561 -22.52 -5.87 -24.32
CA LEU A 561 -21.55 -5.13 -25.14
C LEU A 561 -22.03 -4.93 -26.58
N ALA A 562 -22.72 -5.91 -27.16
CA ALA A 562 -23.31 -5.75 -28.49
C ALA A 562 -24.42 -4.68 -28.48
N GLU A 563 -25.30 -4.72 -27.50
CA GLU A 563 -26.38 -3.71 -27.30
C GLU A 563 -25.80 -2.30 -27.08
N ILE A 564 -24.73 -2.16 -26.28
CA ILE A 564 -24.03 -0.89 -26.08
C ILE A 564 -23.46 -0.37 -27.40
N ASN A 565 -22.85 -1.22 -28.24
CA ASN A 565 -22.29 -0.82 -29.53
C ASN A 565 -23.40 -0.41 -30.52
N GLU A 566 -24.50 -1.15 -30.61
CA GLU A 566 -25.65 -0.82 -31.47
C GLU A 566 -26.23 0.53 -31.07
N ASN A 567 -26.49 0.78 -29.80
CA ASN A 567 -26.99 2.06 -29.29
C ASN A 567 -26.03 3.23 -29.58
N HIS A 568 -24.73 3.00 -29.53
CA HIS A 568 -23.72 4.00 -29.84
C HIS A 568 -23.71 4.36 -31.32
N ASP A 569 -23.77 3.36 -32.22
CA ASP A 569 -23.81 3.57 -33.67
C ASP A 569 -25.09 4.31 -34.10
N ASP A 570 -26.23 3.95 -33.52
CA ASP A 570 -27.51 4.65 -33.75
C ASP A 570 -27.46 6.10 -33.28
N ALA A 571 -26.86 6.39 -32.13
CA ALA A 571 -26.70 7.74 -31.60
C ALA A 571 -25.76 8.59 -32.46
N GLU A 572 -24.68 8.03 -33.00
CA GLU A 572 -23.78 8.72 -33.92
C GLU A 572 -24.46 9.02 -35.26
N GLU A 573 -25.23 8.09 -35.81
CA GLU A 573 -25.97 8.28 -37.04
C GLU A 573 -27.02 9.41 -36.90
N LEU A 574 -27.74 9.41 -35.76
CA LEU A 574 -28.71 10.47 -35.45
C LEU A 574 -28.03 11.83 -35.27
N ALA A 575 -26.88 11.88 -34.62
CA ALA A 575 -26.07 13.10 -34.46
C ALA A 575 -25.56 13.62 -35.81
N ALA A 576 -25.09 12.74 -36.69
CA ALA A 576 -24.65 13.09 -38.04
C ALA A 576 -25.80 13.62 -38.90
N GLN A 577 -26.99 13.03 -38.79
CA GLN A 577 -28.21 13.51 -39.48
C GLN A 577 -28.62 14.90 -38.98
N ARG A 578 -28.51 15.18 -37.68
CA ARG A 578 -28.82 16.52 -37.12
C ARG A 578 -27.81 17.59 -37.55
N LEU A 579 -26.55 17.24 -37.73
CA LEU A 579 -25.51 18.14 -38.23
C LEU A 579 -25.64 18.40 -39.76
N ALA A 580 -26.24 17.48 -40.49
CA ALA A 580 -26.46 17.59 -41.95
C ALA A 580 -27.76 18.33 -42.31
N ALA A 581 -28.68 18.48 -41.36
CA ALA A 581 -29.95 19.23 -41.51
C ALA A 581 -29.81 20.68 -41.08
#